data_91ff86ede744343b14e19dd68d18b196
#
_entry.id   91ff86ede744343b14e19dd68d18b196
#
_cell.length_a   1.000
_cell.length_b   1.000
_cell.length_c   1.000
_cell.angle_alpha   90.00
_cell.angle_beta   90.00
_cell.angle_gamma   90.00
#
_symmetry.space_group_name_H-M   'P 1'
#
loop_
_entity.id
_entity.type
_entity.pdbx_description
1 polymer ?
#
loop_
_entity_poly.entity_id
_entity_poly.type
_entity_poly.pdbx_seq_one_letter_code
_entity_poly.pdbx_strand_id
1 'polypeptide(L)'
;VDALNKNFDGYEKLYHDFKNCEKFGNDIEEVDSITARALNRFFTVLKRNNTYRGGVFTGGCSPFNRAANYGKKTAALPNGKLKGEPLLADSIAATPGRDTQGPTSQIKSVLKFNHFDAGSGFVFQNKFQKKMFNTEKGKTSFIALAKAFFAGGGQQYTISVVSPDELLDAKEHPENYRNLIVRVGGYSDYFVNLNAELQDNVIKRTFMDV
;
A
#
# COMPACT_ATOMS: atom_id res chain seq x y z
N VAL A 1 25.58 -2.64 -1.03
CA VAL A 1 25.63 -1.18 -1.23
C VAL A 1 26.01 -0.87 -2.67
N ASP A 2 27.09 -1.45 -3.23
CA ASP A 2 27.59 -1.12 -4.57
C ASP A 2 26.55 -1.32 -5.68
N ALA A 3 25.81 -2.44 -5.64
CA ALA A 3 24.72 -2.70 -6.57
C ALA A 3 23.63 -1.60 -6.55
N LEU A 4 23.28 -1.11 -5.36
CA LEU A 4 22.31 -0.02 -5.21
C LEU A 4 22.85 1.30 -5.75
N ASN A 5 24.10 1.62 -5.46
CA ASN A 5 24.77 2.83 -5.97
C ASN A 5 24.86 2.84 -7.50
N LYS A 6 25.05 1.67 -8.11
CA LYS A 6 25.07 1.47 -9.57
C LYS A 6 23.68 1.24 -10.16
N ASN A 7 22.61 1.40 -9.39
CA ASN A 7 21.24 1.13 -9.87
C ASN A 7 21.07 -0.28 -10.46
N PHE A 8 21.78 -1.25 -9.87
CA PHE A 8 21.90 -2.64 -10.29
C PHE A 8 22.60 -2.89 -11.64
N ASP A 9 23.17 -1.88 -12.27
CA ASP A 9 23.99 -2.07 -13.48
C ASP A 9 25.21 -2.97 -13.18
N GLY A 10 25.31 -4.09 -13.94
CA GLY A 10 26.28 -5.17 -13.68
C GLY A 10 25.92 -6.09 -12.50
N TYR A 11 24.69 -6.00 -11.97
CA TYR A 11 24.19 -6.83 -10.87
C TYR A 11 22.80 -7.41 -11.18
N GLU A 12 22.54 -7.78 -12.44
CA GLU A 12 21.23 -8.21 -12.94
C GLU A 12 20.69 -9.41 -12.18
N LYS A 13 21.55 -10.39 -11.85
CA LYS A 13 21.16 -11.55 -11.05
C LYS A 13 20.68 -11.13 -9.67
N LEU A 14 21.42 -10.28 -8.97
CA LEU A 14 21.04 -9.80 -7.65
C LEU A 14 19.74 -8.98 -7.70
N TYR A 15 19.55 -8.18 -8.75
CA TYR A 15 18.31 -7.44 -8.98
C TYR A 15 17.12 -8.40 -9.12
N HIS A 16 17.28 -9.46 -9.90
CA HIS A 16 16.25 -10.47 -10.10
C HIS A 16 15.92 -11.23 -8.80
N ASP A 17 16.95 -11.60 -8.02
CA ASP A 17 16.79 -12.24 -6.73
C ASP A 17 16.03 -11.33 -5.75
N PHE A 18 16.37 -10.04 -5.70
CA PHE A 18 15.65 -9.06 -4.86
C PHE A 18 14.19 -8.86 -5.30
N LYS A 19 13.92 -8.92 -6.59
CA LYS A 19 12.53 -8.85 -7.09
C LYS A 19 11.71 -10.07 -6.72
N ASN A 20 12.31 -11.24 -6.74
CA ASN A 20 11.62 -12.53 -6.60
C ASN A 20 11.64 -13.09 -5.18
N CYS A 21 12.41 -12.50 -4.25
CA CYS A 21 12.35 -12.96 -2.86
C CYS A 21 10.96 -12.68 -2.25
N GLU A 22 10.62 -13.43 -1.23
CA GLU A 22 9.36 -13.29 -0.50
C GLU A 22 9.13 -11.85 -0.01
N LYS A 23 7.89 -11.42 -0.06
CA LYS A 23 7.49 -10.05 0.28
C LYS A 23 6.40 -10.03 1.34
N PHE A 24 6.39 -8.97 2.11
CA PHE A 24 5.32 -8.65 3.04
C PHE A 24 3.95 -8.61 2.35
N GLY A 25 2.91 -9.07 3.05
CA GLY A 25 1.54 -9.07 2.55
C GLY A 25 1.03 -10.43 2.08
N ASN A 26 1.85 -11.49 2.23
CA ASN A 26 1.53 -12.85 1.76
C ASN A 26 1.35 -13.87 2.90
N ASP A 27 1.20 -13.42 4.15
CA ASP A 27 1.07 -14.26 5.35
C ASP A 27 2.27 -15.20 5.55
N ILE A 28 3.47 -14.72 5.23
CA ILE A 28 4.73 -15.43 5.43
C ILE A 28 5.37 -14.95 6.73
N GLU A 29 5.39 -15.79 7.76
CA GLU A 29 5.78 -15.39 9.11
C GLU A 29 7.19 -14.79 9.17
N GLU A 30 8.16 -15.37 8.49
CA GLU A 30 9.55 -14.90 8.48
C GLU A 30 9.67 -13.47 7.94
N VAL A 31 8.91 -13.13 6.92
CA VAL A 31 8.93 -11.81 6.27
C VAL A 31 8.11 -10.80 7.06
N ASP A 32 6.88 -11.18 7.39
CA ASP A 32 5.93 -10.30 8.07
C ASP A 32 6.42 -9.91 9.47
N SER A 33 7.02 -10.87 10.20
CA SER A 33 7.57 -10.62 11.53
C SER A 33 8.73 -9.62 11.54
N ILE A 34 9.54 -9.58 10.48
CA ILE A 34 10.62 -8.58 10.34
C ILE A 34 10.03 -7.18 10.27
N THR A 35 9.03 -7.00 9.40
CA THR A 35 8.34 -5.72 9.22
C THR A 35 7.60 -5.30 10.49
N ALA A 36 6.88 -6.23 11.12
CA ALA A 36 6.17 -5.98 12.37
C ALA A 36 7.11 -5.58 13.52
N ARG A 37 8.24 -6.27 13.68
CA ARG A 37 9.25 -5.93 14.70
C ARG A 37 9.84 -4.54 14.48
N ALA A 38 10.16 -4.19 13.24
CA ALA A 38 10.72 -2.87 12.91
C ALA A 38 9.74 -1.75 13.29
N LEU A 39 8.47 -1.89 12.89
CA LEU A 39 7.44 -0.90 13.16
C LEU A 39 7.08 -0.83 14.65
N ASN A 40 6.91 -1.96 15.32
CA ASN A 40 6.62 -2.01 16.74
C ASN A 40 7.78 -1.43 17.58
N ARG A 41 9.04 -1.63 17.15
CA ARG A 41 10.20 -0.99 17.77
C ARG A 41 10.15 0.51 17.64
N PHE A 42 9.79 1.02 16.47
CA PHE A 42 9.64 2.46 16.23
C PHE A 42 8.60 3.07 17.19
N PHE A 43 7.43 2.46 17.35
CA PHE A 43 6.42 2.94 18.28
C PHE A 43 6.88 2.88 19.74
N THR A 44 7.59 1.83 20.13
CA THR A 44 8.17 1.72 21.47
C THR A 44 9.12 2.88 21.75
N VAL A 45 9.94 3.27 20.78
CA VAL A 45 10.87 4.41 20.93
C VAL A 45 10.09 5.73 21.02
N LEU A 46 9.07 5.94 20.19
CA LEU A 46 8.25 7.15 20.25
C LEU A 46 7.62 7.33 21.62
N LYS A 47 7.01 6.29 22.18
CA LYS A 47 6.32 6.34 23.48
C LYS A 47 7.23 6.67 24.68
N ARG A 48 8.55 6.51 24.54
CA ARG A 48 9.51 6.86 25.61
C ARG A 48 9.77 8.36 25.71
N ASN A 49 9.28 9.13 24.75
CA ASN A 49 9.51 10.56 24.69
C ASN A 49 8.21 11.30 24.96
N ASN A 50 8.26 12.27 25.84
CA ASN A 50 7.14 13.13 26.15
C ASN A 50 7.20 14.39 25.29
N THR A 51 6.03 14.91 24.90
CA THR A 51 5.93 16.21 24.29
C THR A 51 6.13 17.32 25.35
N TYR A 52 6.40 18.53 24.88
CA TYR A 52 6.60 19.70 25.76
C TYR A 52 5.45 19.93 26.77
N ARG A 53 4.21 19.57 26.41
CA ARG A 53 3.02 19.73 27.27
C ARG A 53 2.64 18.49 28.04
N GLY A 54 3.54 17.51 28.20
CA GLY A 54 3.31 16.29 28.97
C GLY A 54 2.50 15.20 28.24
N GLY A 55 2.19 15.35 26.95
CA GLY A 55 1.65 14.29 26.12
C GLY A 55 2.75 13.33 25.67
N VAL A 56 2.39 12.28 24.95
CA VAL A 56 3.31 11.30 24.37
C VAL A 56 3.36 11.47 22.84
N PHE A 57 4.49 11.11 22.24
CA PHE A 57 4.56 10.97 20.80
C PHE A 57 3.89 9.66 20.36
N THR A 58 3.07 9.75 19.32
CA THR A 58 2.43 8.58 18.71
C THR A 58 2.82 8.46 17.25
N GLY A 59 2.92 7.23 16.76
CA GLY A 59 3.17 6.94 15.35
C GLY A 59 1.91 6.50 14.64
N GLY A 60 1.96 6.48 13.33
CA GLY A 60 0.93 5.94 12.45
C GLY A 60 1.45 5.80 11.05
N CYS A 61 0.69 5.11 10.21
CA CYS A 61 0.96 5.00 8.78
C CYS A 61 -0.29 5.38 8.01
N SER A 62 -0.16 6.33 7.10
CA SER A 62 -1.22 6.75 6.21
C SER A 62 -0.73 6.86 4.78
N PRO A 63 -1.58 6.65 3.78
CA PRO A 63 -1.19 6.80 2.38
C PRO A 63 -0.82 8.25 2.07
N PHE A 64 0.11 8.43 1.14
CA PHE A 64 0.63 9.74 0.82
C PHE A 64 0.78 9.96 -0.69
N ASN A 65 0.23 11.06 -1.21
CA ASN A 65 0.18 11.34 -2.64
C ASN A 65 1.51 11.80 -3.25
N ARG A 66 2.55 12.07 -2.44
CA ARG A 66 3.87 12.51 -2.91
C ARG A 66 4.86 11.36 -3.16
N ALA A 67 4.37 10.12 -3.19
CA ALA A 67 5.22 8.94 -3.42
C ALA A 67 6.06 9.04 -4.70
N ALA A 68 5.50 9.57 -5.79
CA ALA A 68 6.22 9.81 -7.03
C ALA A 68 7.35 10.84 -6.84
N ASN A 69 7.07 11.97 -6.18
CA ASN A 69 8.05 13.03 -5.95
C ASN A 69 9.21 12.57 -5.07
N TYR A 70 8.93 11.80 -4.02
CA TYR A 70 9.98 11.21 -3.19
C TYR A 70 10.75 10.13 -3.93
N GLY A 71 10.06 9.31 -4.73
CA GLY A 71 10.69 8.29 -5.56
C GLY A 71 11.75 8.85 -6.51
N LYS A 72 11.45 9.97 -7.16
CA LYS A 72 12.41 10.66 -8.05
C LYS A 72 13.71 11.05 -7.36
N LYS A 73 13.67 11.29 -6.05
CA LYS A 73 14.82 11.67 -5.22
C LYS A 73 15.44 10.50 -4.46
N THR A 74 14.88 9.30 -4.58
CA THR A 74 15.33 8.10 -3.86
C THR A 74 16.18 7.24 -4.78
N ALA A 75 17.33 6.78 -4.28
CA ALA A 75 18.19 5.82 -4.96
C ALA A 75 17.51 4.46 -5.15
N ALA A 76 18.19 3.52 -5.78
CA ALA A 76 17.75 2.14 -5.85
C ALA A 76 17.61 1.54 -4.45
N LEU A 77 16.62 0.65 -4.26
CA LEU A 77 16.30 0.03 -2.97
C LEU A 77 16.41 -1.51 -3.06
N PRO A 78 16.65 -2.18 -1.92
CA PRO A 78 16.77 -3.65 -1.88
C PRO A 78 15.48 -4.40 -2.24
N ASN A 79 14.36 -3.75 -2.37
CA ASN A 79 13.12 -4.34 -2.85
C ASN A 79 13.03 -4.46 -4.37
N GLY A 80 14.09 -4.07 -5.09
CA GLY A 80 14.16 -4.03 -6.55
C GLY A 80 13.60 -2.74 -7.18
N LYS A 81 13.33 -1.69 -6.38
CA LYS A 81 13.02 -0.36 -6.93
C LYS A 81 14.28 0.25 -7.54
N LEU A 82 14.20 0.73 -8.77
CA LEU A 82 15.28 1.46 -9.42
C LEU A 82 15.32 2.94 -8.99
N LYS A 83 16.47 3.58 -9.20
CA LYS A 83 16.64 5.01 -8.95
C LYS A 83 15.62 5.82 -9.76
N GLY A 84 14.94 6.75 -9.12
CA GLY A 84 13.97 7.64 -9.77
C GLY A 84 12.58 7.04 -9.98
N GLU A 85 12.39 5.72 -9.81
CA GLU A 85 11.04 5.13 -9.82
C GLU A 85 10.19 5.64 -8.65
N PRO A 86 8.84 5.71 -8.78
CA PRO A 86 7.96 6.04 -7.68
C PRO A 86 8.15 5.14 -6.46
N LEU A 87 8.04 5.70 -5.27
CA LEU A 87 7.85 4.91 -4.05
C LEU A 87 6.38 4.48 -4.02
N LEU A 88 6.12 3.25 -4.39
CA LEU A 88 4.78 2.68 -4.33
C LEU A 88 4.53 2.24 -2.88
N ALA A 89 4.03 3.14 -2.06
CA ALA A 89 3.69 2.89 -0.67
C ALA A 89 2.20 3.15 -0.46
N ASP A 90 1.52 2.23 0.18
CA ASP A 90 0.09 2.30 0.43
C ASP A 90 -0.21 2.11 1.93
N SER A 91 0.41 2.95 2.75
CA SER A 91 0.32 2.90 4.21
C SER A 91 0.90 1.60 4.78
N ILE A 92 0.08 0.79 5.48
CA ILE A 92 0.49 -0.51 6.03
C ILE A 92 0.31 -1.67 5.05
N ALA A 93 -0.26 -1.44 3.88
CA ALA A 93 -0.38 -2.46 2.85
C ALA A 93 0.99 -2.82 2.25
N ALA A 94 1.07 -3.95 1.59
CA ALA A 94 2.23 -4.34 0.82
C ALA A 94 2.50 -3.34 -0.33
N THR A 95 3.74 -3.29 -0.79
CA THR A 95 4.05 -2.61 -2.05
C THR A 95 3.21 -3.23 -3.17
N PRO A 96 2.47 -2.41 -3.95
CA PRO A 96 1.61 -2.91 -5.02
C PRO A 96 2.30 -3.94 -5.93
N GLY A 97 1.59 -5.04 -6.22
CA GLY A 97 2.07 -6.17 -7.01
C GLY A 97 2.99 -7.15 -6.26
N ARG A 98 3.13 -7.01 -4.94
CA ARG A 98 3.92 -7.94 -4.12
C ARG A 98 3.05 -8.86 -3.26
N ASP A 99 1.80 -8.54 -3.10
CA ASP A 99 0.75 -9.21 -2.35
C ASP A 99 -0.03 -10.18 -3.26
N THR A 100 0.58 -11.32 -3.58
CA THR A 100 0.08 -12.27 -4.59
C THR A 100 -0.85 -13.34 -4.03
N GLN A 101 -0.98 -13.44 -2.69
CA GLN A 101 -1.75 -14.49 -2.01
C GLN A 101 -3.19 -14.05 -1.64
N GLY A 102 -3.63 -12.92 -2.18
CA GLY A 102 -5.00 -12.42 -2.04
C GLY A 102 -5.29 -11.70 -0.71
N PRO A 103 -6.51 -11.14 -0.58
CA PRO A 103 -6.85 -10.20 0.48
C PRO A 103 -6.84 -10.80 1.90
N THR A 104 -7.08 -12.09 2.04
CA THR A 104 -7.00 -12.78 3.34
C THR A 104 -5.58 -12.78 3.89
N SER A 105 -4.61 -13.09 3.05
CA SER A 105 -3.19 -13.10 3.42
C SER A 105 -2.69 -11.68 3.73
N GLN A 106 -3.14 -10.69 2.97
CA GLN A 106 -2.85 -9.28 3.25
C GLN A 106 -3.34 -8.86 4.65
N ILE A 107 -4.59 -9.19 4.98
CA ILE A 107 -5.18 -8.89 6.30
C ILE A 107 -4.38 -9.56 7.42
N LYS A 108 -4.02 -10.83 7.27
CA LYS A 108 -3.21 -11.54 8.26
C LYS A 108 -1.84 -10.89 8.45
N SER A 109 -1.18 -10.48 7.36
CA SER A 109 0.11 -9.80 7.42
C SER A 109 0.01 -8.46 8.16
N VAL A 110 -0.96 -7.62 7.83
CA VAL A 110 -1.10 -6.30 8.47
C VAL A 110 -1.58 -6.38 9.92
N LEU A 111 -2.27 -7.44 10.31
CA LEU A 111 -2.69 -7.67 11.70
C LEU A 111 -1.55 -8.13 12.62
N LYS A 112 -0.37 -8.46 12.07
CA LYS A 112 0.85 -8.70 12.88
C LYS A 112 1.44 -7.41 13.46
N PHE A 113 1.03 -6.24 12.95
CA PHE A 113 1.40 -4.96 13.54
C PHE A 113 0.64 -4.72 14.85
N ASN A 114 1.27 -4.01 15.78
CA ASN A 114 0.59 -3.57 16.99
C ASN A 114 -0.27 -2.32 16.68
N HIS A 115 -1.51 -2.54 16.28
CA HIS A 115 -2.46 -1.48 15.96
C HIS A 115 -2.80 -0.60 17.17
N PHE A 116 -2.76 -1.16 18.38
CA PHE A 116 -3.04 -0.41 19.60
C PHE A 116 -2.01 0.71 19.84
N ASP A 117 -0.76 0.47 19.47
CA ASP A 117 0.32 1.43 19.66
C ASP A 117 0.37 2.51 18.56
N ALA A 118 -0.38 2.35 17.51
CA ALA A 118 -0.48 3.32 16.41
C ALA A 118 -1.48 4.44 16.74
N GLY A 119 -1.16 5.27 17.73
CA GLY A 119 -2.07 6.33 18.20
C GLY A 119 -2.39 7.40 17.17
N SER A 120 -1.59 7.54 16.10
CA SER A 120 -1.88 8.41 14.96
C SER A 120 -2.64 7.70 13.82
N GLY A 121 -2.96 6.43 14.00
CA GLY A 121 -3.78 5.63 13.12
C GLY A 121 -3.01 4.81 12.08
N PHE A 122 -3.57 3.66 11.76
CA PHE A 122 -3.18 2.82 10.63
C PHE A 122 -4.28 2.81 9.59
N VAL A 123 -3.93 3.17 8.35
CA VAL A 123 -4.82 3.06 7.20
C VAL A 123 -4.45 1.81 6.41
N PHE A 124 -5.35 0.85 6.34
CA PHE A 124 -5.21 -0.29 5.44
C PHE A 124 -6.06 -0.05 4.19
N GLN A 125 -5.43 -0.11 3.02
CA GLN A 125 -6.12 0.01 1.75
C GLN A 125 -6.16 -1.33 1.03
N ASN A 126 -7.35 -1.64 0.52
CA ASN A 126 -7.54 -2.84 -0.30
C ASN A 126 -8.33 -2.50 -1.55
N LYS A 127 -8.08 -3.23 -2.63
CA LYS A 127 -8.73 -3.00 -3.91
C LYS A 127 -9.47 -4.25 -4.34
N PHE A 128 -10.68 -4.06 -4.83
CA PHE A 128 -11.53 -5.15 -5.29
C PHE A 128 -12.07 -4.85 -6.68
N GLN A 129 -12.21 -5.89 -7.47
CA GLN A 129 -12.86 -5.79 -8.77
C GLN A 129 -14.37 -5.67 -8.60
N LYS A 130 -15.00 -4.81 -9.40
CA LYS A 130 -16.48 -4.62 -9.38
C LYS A 130 -17.25 -5.93 -9.47
N LYS A 131 -16.77 -6.89 -10.29
CA LYS A 131 -17.43 -8.20 -10.48
C LYS A 131 -17.58 -9.01 -9.19
N MET A 132 -16.72 -8.82 -8.19
CA MET A 132 -16.83 -9.49 -6.91
C MET A 132 -18.16 -9.14 -6.21
N PHE A 133 -18.60 -7.91 -6.31
CA PHE A 133 -19.82 -7.42 -5.65
C PHE A 133 -21.10 -7.74 -6.41
N ASN A 134 -21.02 -8.35 -7.58
CA ASN A 134 -22.18 -8.80 -8.36
C ASN A 134 -22.77 -10.11 -7.84
N THR A 135 -22.10 -10.80 -6.91
CA THR A 135 -22.56 -12.07 -6.34
C THR A 135 -22.75 -11.98 -4.83
N GLU A 136 -23.72 -12.70 -4.29
CA GLU A 136 -23.95 -12.76 -2.84
C GLU A 136 -22.74 -13.39 -2.12
N LYS A 137 -22.08 -14.38 -2.74
CA LYS A 137 -20.84 -14.97 -2.21
C LYS A 137 -19.74 -13.92 -2.08
N GLY A 138 -19.53 -13.09 -3.08
CA GLY A 138 -18.52 -12.03 -3.05
C GLY A 138 -18.80 -10.98 -1.97
N LYS A 139 -20.06 -10.55 -1.84
CA LYS A 139 -20.48 -9.62 -0.77
C LYS A 139 -20.26 -10.22 0.61
N THR A 140 -20.66 -11.47 0.82
CA THR A 140 -20.49 -12.18 2.09
C THR A 140 -19.00 -12.35 2.44
N SER A 141 -18.18 -12.72 1.46
CA SER A 141 -16.73 -12.83 1.63
C SER A 141 -16.10 -11.49 2.02
N PHE A 142 -16.52 -10.41 1.38
CA PHE A 142 -16.06 -9.06 1.73
C PHE A 142 -16.43 -8.67 3.17
N ILE A 143 -17.68 -8.93 3.57
CA ILE A 143 -18.14 -8.66 4.94
C ILE A 143 -17.32 -9.47 5.95
N ALA A 144 -17.02 -10.74 5.65
CA ALA A 144 -16.20 -11.59 6.52
C ALA A 144 -14.77 -11.05 6.65
N LEU A 145 -14.16 -10.61 5.54
CA LEU A 145 -12.83 -9.96 5.53
C LEU A 145 -12.80 -8.70 6.40
N ALA A 146 -13.78 -7.82 6.22
CA ALA A 146 -13.87 -6.58 7.00
C ALA A 146 -14.06 -6.87 8.50
N LYS A 147 -14.93 -7.82 8.85
CA LYS A 147 -15.13 -8.26 10.23
C LYS A 147 -13.84 -8.84 10.82
N ALA A 148 -13.12 -9.68 10.09
CA ALA A 148 -11.85 -10.27 10.54
C ALA A 148 -10.79 -9.19 10.78
N PHE A 149 -10.68 -8.20 9.91
CA PHE A 149 -9.76 -7.08 10.07
C PHE A 149 -10.04 -6.28 11.35
N PHE A 150 -11.28 -5.87 11.58
CA PHE A 150 -11.63 -5.09 12.78
C PHE A 150 -11.58 -5.93 14.07
N ALA A 151 -11.98 -7.19 14.01
CA ALA A 151 -11.87 -8.10 15.16
C ALA A 151 -10.40 -8.36 15.55
N GLY A 152 -9.47 -8.34 14.59
CA GLY A 152 -8.03 -8.42 14.82
C GLY A 152 -7.38 -7.12 15.29
N GLY A 153 -8.16 -6.05 15.51
CA GLY A 153 -7.66 -4.76 16.02
C GLY A 153 -7.38 -3.73 14.94
N GLY A 154 -7.71 -4.01 13.69
CA GLY A 154 -7.56 -3.06 12.58
C GLY A 154 -8.32 -1.76 12.83
N GLN A 155 -7.70 -0.62 12.49
CA GLN A 155 -8.25 0.70 12.83
C GLN A 155 -9.06 1.34 11.69
N GLN A 156 -8.51 1.34 10.49
CA GLN A 156 -9.17 1.94 9.33
C GLN A 156 -9.00 1.02 8.11
N TYR A 157 -10.11 0.68 7.48
CA TYR A 157 -10.17 -0.11 6.26
C TYR A 157 -10.72 0.74 5.12
N THR A 158 -9.87 1.11 4.19
CA THR A 158 -10.24 1.87 2.98
C THR A 158 -10.35 0.93 1.80
N ILE A 159 -11.44 1.04 1.07
CA ILE A 159 -11.76 0.15 -0.04
C ILE A 159 -11.86 0.97 -1.32
N SER A 160 -11.24 0.47 -2.38
CA SER A 160 -11.41 0.99 -3.74
C SER A 160 -12.00 -0.12 -4.61
N VAL A 161 -13.06 0.21 -5.33
CA VAL A 161 -13.73 -0.71 -6.26
C VAL A 161 -13.69 -0.07 -7.64
N VAL A 162 -12.63 -0.36 -8.39
CA VAL A 162 -12.38 0.19 -9.73
C VAL A 162 -11.90 -0.91 -10.66
N SER A 163 -12.15 -0.74 -11.96
CA SER A 163 -11.62 -1.61 -13.01
C SER A 163 -10.39 -0.94 -13.65
N PRO A 164 -9.29 -1.67 -13.89
CA PRO A 164 -8.16 -1.17 -14.66
C PRO A 164 -8.57 -0.66 -16.05
N ASP A 165 -9.42 -1.42 -16.74
CA ASP A 165 -9.90 -1.05 -18.09
C ASP A 165 -10.71 0.25 -18.06
N GLU A 166 -11.54 0.44 -17.03
CA GLU A 166 -12.31 1.67 -16.83
C GLU A 166 -11.40 2.89 -16.59
N LEU A 167 -10.29 2.71 -15.86
CA LEU A 167 -9.33 3.79 -15.62
C LEU A 167 -8.53 4.14 -16.88
N LEU A 168 -8.18 3.13 -17.68
CA LEU A 168 -7.49 3.36 -18.96
C LEU A 168 -8.41 4.10 -19.92
N ASP A 169 -9.63 3.64 -20.09
CA ASP A 169 -10.62 4.29 -20.96
C ASP A 169 -10.94 5.71 -20.46
N ALA A 170 -11.06 5.91 -19.16
CA ALA A 170 -11.26 7.24 -18.58
C ALA A 170 -10.08 8.20 -18.81
N LYS A 171 -8.87 7.69 -18.99
CA LYS A 171 -7.71 8.50 -19.34
C LYS A 171 -7.72 8.91 -20.80
N GLU A 172 -8.20 8.04 -21.70
CA GLU A 172 -8.30 8.30 -23.14
C GLU A 172 -9.55 9.12 -23.50
N HIS A 173 -10.68 8.87 -22.78
CA HIS A 173 -11.98 9.48 -23.04
C HIS A 173 -12.57 10.15 -21.79
N PRO A 174 -11.90 11.19 -21.22
CA PRO A 174 -12.27 11.77 -19.91
C PRO A 174 -13.69 12.36 -19.91
N GLU A 175 -14.23 12.77 -21.05
CA GLU A 175 -15.60 13.30 -21.18
C GLU A 175 -16.68 12.30 -20.76
N ASN A 176 -16.41 10.99 -20.90
CA ASN A 176 -17.34 9.92 -20.56
C ASN A 176 -17.31 9.56 -19.06
N TYR A 177 -16.27 10.02 -18.34
CA TYR A 177 -15.98 9.58 -16.96
C TYR A 177 -15.90 10.72 -15.96
N ARG A 178 -16.65 11.80 -16.18
CA ARG A 178 -16.62 13.01 -15.33
C ARG A 178 -16.94 12.73 -13.85
N ASN A 179 -17.69 11.66 -13.57
CA ASN A 179 -18.09 11.27 -12.22
C ASN A 179 -17.27 10.09 -11.64
N LEU A 180 -16.21 9.63 -12.33
CA LEU A 180 -15.36 8.55 -11.85
C LEU A 180 -14.50 9.05 -10.69
N ILE A 181 -14.84 8.60 -9.48
CA ILE A 181 -14.12 8.97 -8.25
C ILE A 181 -13.09 7.89 -7.93
N VAL A 182 -11.87 8.30 -7.64
CA VAL A 182 -10.78 7.43 -7.22
C VAL A 182 -10.18 7.88 -5.89
N ARG A 183 -9.64 6.93 -5.14
CA ARG A 183 -8.88 7.22 -3.93
C ARG A 183 -7.42 7.53 -4.30
N VAL A 184 -6.99 8.74 -4.04
CA VAL A 184 -5.63 9.19 -4.39
C VAL A 184 -4.64 8.87 -3.26
N GLY A 185 -4.87 9.41 -2.09
CA GLY A 185 -4.04 9.19 -0.92
C GLY A 185 -4.57 10.03 0.23
N GLY A 186 -5.28 9.40 1.18
CA GLY A 186 -5.95 10.13 2.27
C GLY A 186 -7.21 10.91 1.86
N TYR A 187 -7.44 11.14 0.57
CA TYR A 187 -8.62 11.81 0.00
C TYR A 187 -9.06 11.15 -1.30
N SER A 188 -10.29 11.44 -1.72
CA SER A 188 -10.85 11.00 -3.00
C SER A 188 -11.02 12.20 -3.92
N ASP A 189 -10.86 12.00 -5.21
CA ASP A 189 -11.05 13.02 -6.24
C ASP A 189 -11.60 12.41 -7.52
N TYR A 190 -12.09 13.23 -8.41
CA TYR A 190 -12.47 12.79 -9.75
C TYR A 190 -11.22 12.44 -10.55
N PHE A 191 -11.20 11.24 -11.12
CA PHE A 191 -10.05 10.73 -11.87
C PHE A 191 -9.62 11.68 -13.00
N VAL A 192 -10.59 12.24 -13.70
CA VAL A 192 -10.37 13.15 -14.83
C VAL A 192 -9.76 14.51 -14.44
N ASN A 193 -9.87 14.90 -13.17
CA ASN A 193 -9.30 16.14 -12.64
C ASN A 193 -7.85 15.97 -12.18
N LEU A 194 -7.38 14.72 -12.07
CA LEU A 194 -6.01 14.44 -11.68
C LEU A 194 -5.04 14.78 -12.81
N ASN A 195 -3.85 15.24 -12.48
CA ASN A 195 -2.79 15.36 -13.45
C ASN A 195 -2.36 13.97 -13.95
N ALA A 196 -1.74 13.92 -15.14
CA ALA A 196 -1.35 12.67 -15.80
C ALA A 196 -0.48 11.76 -14.92
N GLU A 197 0.43 12.33 -14.12
CA GLU A 197 1.31 11.56 -13.22
C GLU A 197 0.52 10.87 -12.11
N LEU A 198 -0.48 11.53 -11.53
CA LEU A 198 -1.36 10.93 -10.52
C LEU A 198 -2.31 9.90 -11.13
N GLN A 199 -2.84 10.15 -12.35
CA GLN A 199 -3.64 9.17 -13.09
C GLN A 199 -2.82 7.89 -13.32
N ASP A 200 -1.60 8.00 -13.82
CA ASP A 200 -0.70 6.86 -14.03
C ASP A 200 -0.38 6.12 -12.75
N ASN A 201 -0.22 6.84 -11.65
CA ASN A 201 0.01 6.23 -10.34
C ASN A 201 -1.20 5.43 -9.86
N VAL A 202 -2.42 5.96 -10.03
CA VAL A 202 -3.67 5.26 -9.68
C VAL A 202 -3.83 4.00 -10.54
N ILE A 203 -3.62 4.11 -11.85
CA ILE A 203 -3.69 2.98 -12.79
C ILE A 203 -2.67 1.90 -12.39
N LYS A 204 -1.40 2.26 -12.23
CA LYS A 204 -0.34 1.30 -11.85
C LYS A 204 -0.66 0.55 -10.57
N ARG A 205 -1.17 1.24 -9.55
CA ARG A 205 -1.58 0.59 -8.29
C ARG A 205 -2.71 -0.42 -8.50
N THR A 206 -3.60 -0.17 -9.46
CA THR A 206 -4.74 -1.03 -9.75
C THR A 206 -4.32 -2.25 -10.58
N PHE A 207 -3.42 -2.10 -11.53
CA PHE A 207 -2.91 -3.20 -12.36
C PHE A 207 -2.09 -4.23 -11.60
N MET A 208 -1.45 -3.83 -10.52
CA MET A 208 -0.58 -4.70 -9.74
C MET A 208 -1.34 -5.69 -8.84
N ASP A 209 -2.67 -5.57 -8.79
CA ASP A 209 -3.56 -6.41 -7.97
C ASP A 209 -4.21 -7.57 -8.78
N VAL A 210 -3.74 -7.88 -10.01
CA VAL A 210 -4.28 -8.95 -10.88
C VAL A 210 -3.41 -10.19 -10.81
#